data_6c27620df5dda69300a06d609fed896b
#
_entry.id   6c27620df5dda69300a06d609fed896b
#
_cell.length_a   1.000
_cell.length_b   1.000
_cell.length_c   1.000
_cell.angle_alpha   90.00
_cell.angle_beta   90.00
_cell.angle_gamma   90.00
#
_symmetry.space_group_name_H-M   'P 1'
#
loop_
_entity.id
_entity.type
_entity.pdbx_description
1 polymer ?
#
loop_
_entity_poly.entity_id
_entity_poly.type
_entity_poly.pdbx_seq_one_letter_code
_entity_poly.pdbx_strand_id
1 'polypeptide(L)'
;MAEQLIQLEQIKAQKDLVISNILKYKIIAIFRNISNDEILCTAEALYNGGIRLMEVTFDQSGRFSEEYTAKQISLIASHFGDGLLVGAGTVLTERQVAIARDAGAKYIISPNTDEKVIKKTNECGMVSIPGALTPTEIQYAHACGADFVKLFPADNLGIGYIKAVLAP
;
A
#
# COMPACT_ATOMS: atom_id res chain seq x y z
N MET A 1 -13.30 15.54 -23.55
CA MET A 1 -13.96 14.22 -23.36
C MET A 1 -13.06 13.06 -23.76
N ALA A 2 -12.52 13.00 -24.99
CA ALA A 2 -11.67 11.88 -25.42
C ALA A 2 -10.35 11.77 -24.59
N GLU A 3 -9.66 12.87 -24.32
CA GLU A 3 -8.45 12.89 -23.50
C GLU A 3 -8.69 12.43 -22.05
N GLN A 4 -9.83 12.83 -21.47
CA GLN A 4 -10.20 12.38 -20.11
C GLN A 4 -10.52 10.88 -20.07
N LEU A 5 -11.13 10.33 -21.10
CA LEU A 5 -11.38 8.89 -21.21
C LEU A 5 -10.05 8.11 -21.33
N ILE A 6 -9.14 8.57 -22.16
CA ILE A 6 -7.81 7.96 -22.32
C ILE A 6 -7.04 7.97 -20.99
N GLN A 7 -7.09 9.09 -20.26
CA GLN A 7 -6.41 9.21 -18.97
C GLN A 7 -7.02 8.26 -17.92
N LEU A 8 -8.34 8.11 -17.89
CA LEU A 8 -9.01 7.16 -16.98
C LEU A 8 -8.69 5.71 -17.32
N GLU A 9 -8.61 5.37 -18.59
CA GLU A 9 -8.21 4.02 -19.04
C GLU A 9 -6.76 3.71 -18.66
N GLN A 10 -5.85 4.68 -18.78
CA GLN A 10 -4.44 4.52 -18.36
C GLN A 10 -4.31 4.33 -16.85
N ILE A 11 -5.03 5.11 -16.05
CA ILE A 11 -5.06 4.97 -14.58
C ILE A 11 -5.56 3.58 -14.20
N LYS A 12 -6.64 3.12 -14.82
CA LYS A 12 -7.20 1.80 -14.57
C LYS A 12 -6.20 0.69 -14.94
N ALA A 13 -5.62 0.76 -16.11
CA ALA A 13 -4.64 -0.24 -16.58
C ALA A 13 -3.42 -0.30 -15.64
N GLN A 14 -2.93 0.84 -15.15
CA GLN A 14 -1.84 0.89 -14.18
C GLN A 14 -2.24 0.26 -12.84
N LYS A 15 -3.44 0.53 -12.34
CA LYS A 15 -3.98 -0.07 -11.12
C LYS A 15 -4.12 -1.59 -11.25
N ASP A 16 -4.66 -2.08 -12.36
CA ASP A 16 -4.82 -3.50 -12.65
C ASP A 16 -3.46 -4.22 -12.71
N LEU A 17 -2.42 -3.55 -13.24
CA LEU A 17 -1.05 -4.07 -13.24
C LEU A 17 -0.51 -4.22 -11.80
N VAL A 18 -0.74 -3.25 -10.92
CA VAL A 18 -0.34 -3.33 -9.51
C VAL A 18 -1.05 -4.48 -8.81
N ILE A 19 -2.38 -4.62 -8.99
CA ILE A 19 -3.18 -5.73 -8.44
C ILE A 19 -2.60 -7.08 -8.91
N SER A 20 -2.32 -7.22 -10.21
CA SER A 20 -1.76 -8.46 -10.76
C SER A 20 -0.40 -8.82 -10.17
N ASN A 21 0.46 -7.82 -9.93
CA ASN A 21 1.75 -8.01 -9.27
C ASN A 21 1.60 -8.41 -7.80
N ILE A 22 0.67 -7.81 -7.05
CA ILE A 22 0.38 -8.21 -5.67
C ILE A 22 -0.06 -9.68 -5.62
N LEU A 23 -0.97 -10.08 -6.51
CA LEU A 23 -1.45 -11.46 -6.58
C LEU A 23 -0.36 -12.45 -7.01
N LYS A 24 0.55 -12.03 -7.87
CA LYS A 24 1.67 -12.84 -8.37
C LYS A 24 2.75 -13.06 -7.32
N TYR A 25 3.23 -11.99 -6.69
CA TYR A 25 4.39 -12.05 -5.78
C TYR A 25 4.00 -12.35 -4.34
N LYS A 26 2.80 -11.98 -3.88
CA LYS A 26 2.16 -12.35 -2.59
C LYS A 26 2.89 -11.88 -1.32
N ILE A 27 4.10 -11.37 -1.41
CA ILE A 27 4.89 -10.92 -0.27
C ILE A 27 5.20 -9.43 -0.43
N ILE A 28 4.84 -8.64 0.56
CA ILE A 28 5.20 -7.23 0.68
C ILE A 28 6.17 -7.09 1.85
N ALA A 29 7.42 -6.69 1.57
CA ALA A 29 8.40 -6.42 2.62
C ALA A 29 8.15 -5.04 3.24
N ILE A 30 8.14 -4.96 4.57
CA ILE A 30 7.81 -3.74 5.31
C ILE A 30 9.08 -3.07 5.82
N PHE A 31 9.29 -1.82 5.43
CA PHE A 31 10.33 -0.95 5.96
C PHE A 31 9.76 -0.07 7.07
N ARG A 32 10.28 -0.25 8.27
CA ARG A 32 9.90 0.54 9.45
C ARG A 32 11.14 0.92 10.23
N ASN A 33 11.30 2.21 10.54
CA ASN A 33 12.45 2.74 11.30
C ASN A 33 13.82 2.50 10.65
N ILE A 34 13.88 2.42 9.33
CA ILE A 34 15.13 2.34 8.57
C ILE A 34 15.61 3.76 8.24
N SER A 35 16.92 3.98 8.28
CA SER A 35 17.48 5.28 7.90
C SER A 35 17.49 5.50 6.40
N ASN A 36 17.53 6.78 5.96
CA ASN A 36 17.64 7.12 4.55
C ASN A 36 18.93 6.59 3.90
N ASP A 37 19.99 6.42 4.68
CA ASP A 37 21.28 5.93 4.18
C ASP A 37 21.27 4.41 3.96
N GLU A 38 20.41 3.69 4.69
CA GLU A 38 20.30 2.23 4.61
C GLU A 38 19.17 1.75 3.70
N ILE A 39 18.22 2.64 3.34
CA ILE A 39 16.99 2.22 2.66
C ILE A 39 17.26 1.55 1.31
N LEU A 40 18.16 2.10 0.50
CA LEU A 40 18.45 1.56 -0.84
C LEU A 40 19.23 0.25 -0.77
N CYS A 41 20.28 0.15 0.05
CA CYS A 41 21.05 -1.10 0.14
C CYS A 41 20.19 -2.24 0.70
N THR A 42 19.27 -1.94 1.65
CA THR A 42 18.32 -2.93 2.16
C THR A 42 17.31 -3.34 1.09
N ALA A 43 16.79 -2.38 0.32
CA ALA A 43 15.87 -2.65 -0.77
C ALA A 43 16.54 -3.49 -1.88
N GLU A 44 17.79 -3.20 -2.23
CA GLU A 44 18.58 -3.99 -3.20
C GLU A 44 18.78 -5.43 -2.73
N ALA A 45 19.13 -5.63 -1.46
CA ALA A 45 19.29 -6.96 -0.90
C ALA A 45 17.99 -7.79 -0.99
N LEU A 46 16.85 -7.18 -0.64
CA LEU A 46 15.55 -7.82 -0.76
C LEU A 46 15.14 -8.07 -2.22
N TYR A 47 15.41 -7.12 -3.12
CA TYR A 47 15.16 -7.26 -4.55
C TYR A 47 15.95 -8.41 -5.15
N ASN A 48 17.25 -8.52 -4.82
CA ASN A 48 18.10 -9.62 -5.23
C ASN A 48 17.65 -10.97 -4.65
N GLY A 49 17.02 -10.95 -3.45
CA GLY A 49 16.35 -12.10 -2.85
C GLY A 49 14.98 -12.46 -3.45
N GLY A 50 14.52 -11.72 -4.46
CA GLY A 50 13.26 -12.02 -5.18
C GLY A 50 12.04 -11.19 -4.74
N ILE A 51 12.17 -10.28 -3.77
CA ILE A 51 11.08 -9.37 -3.38
C ILE A 51 10.83 -8.35 -4.49
N ARG A 52 9.55 -8.10 -4.79
CA ARG A 52 9.09 -7.17 -5.83
C ARG A 52 8.07 -6.15 -5.33
N LEU A 53 7.64 -6.26 -4.08
CA LEU A 53 6.69 -5.37 -3.44
C LEU A 53 7.27 -4.93 -2.10
N MET A 54 7.32 -3.63 -1.86
CA MET A 54 7.85 -3.04 -0.62
C MET A 54 6.92 -1.96 -0.09
N GLU A 55 6.77 -1.89 1.23
CA GLU A 55 5.98 -0.91 1.95
C GLU A 55 6.88 -0.07 2.83
N VAL A 56 6.86 1.26 2.68
CA VAL A 56 7.51 2.20 3.60
C VAL A 56 6.44 2.79 4.52
N THR A 57 6.61 2.63 5.84
CA THR A 57 5.57 3.04 6.81
C THR A 57 5.74 4.47 7.25
N PHE A 58 4.63 5.24 7.26
CA PHE A 58 4.57 6.51 7.97
C PHE A 58 4.75 6.28 9.47
N ASP A 59 5.55 7.13 10.10
CA ASP A 59 5.77 7.10 11.53
C ASP A 59 4.66 7.86 12.27
N GLN A 60 4.00 7.20 13.21
CA GLN A 60 2.96 7.81 14.04
C GLN A 60 3.50 8.24 15.43
N SER A 61 4.76 7.96 15.73
CA SER A 61 5.38 8.34 16.99
C SER A 61 5.93 9.79 16.99
N GLY A 62 5.99 10.42 15.81
CA GLY A 62 6.56 11.75 15.63
C GLY A 62 8.09 11.79 15.56
N ARG A 63 8.75 10.62 15.50
CA ARG A 63 10.22 10.55 15.35
C ARG A 63 10.67 10.95 13.94
N PHE A 64 9.89 10.60 12.93
CA PHE A 64 10.15 10.94 11.54
C PHE A 64 8.98 11.74 10.96
N SER A 65 9.30 12.75 10.15
CA SER A 65 8.26 13.53 9.46
C SER A 65 7.66 12.78 8.29
N GLU A 66 6.51 13.25 7.79
CA GLU A 66 5.89 12.72 6.58
C GLU A 66 6.79 12.88 5.35
N GLU A 67 7.55 13.99 5.28
CA GLU A 67 8.52 14.27 4.22
C GLU A 67 9.70 13.28 4.25
N TYR A 68 10.08 12.81 5.43
CA TYR A 68 11.12 11.78 5.58
C TYR A 68 10.66 10.47 4.94
N THR A 69 9.43 10.03 5.22
CA THR A 69 8.84 8.83 4.62
C THR A 69 8.66 9.00 3.10
N ALA A 70 8.19 10.18 2.66
CA ALA A 70 8.06 10.50 1.24
C ALA A 70 9.39 10.39 0.49
N LYS A 71 10.49 10.90 1.10
CA LYS A 71 11.83 10.77 0.54
C LYS A 71 12.24 9.30 0.37
N GLN A 72 11.95 8.44 1.33
CA GLN A 72 12.25 7.00 1.24
C GLN A 72 11.48 6.32 0.12
N ILE A 73 10.18 6.60 -0.02
CA ILE A 73 9.35 6.09 -1.12
C ILE A 73 9.93 6.54 -2.46
N SER A 74 10.27 7.83 -2.59
CA SER A 74 10.82 8.40 -3.82
C SER A 74 12.18 7.79 -4.19
N LEU A 75 13.06 7.55 -3.22
CA LEU A 75 14.34 6.88 -3.44
C LEU A 75 14.14 5.47 -4.02
N ILE A 76 13.25 4.67 -3.44
CA ILE A 76 12.96 3.31 -3.92
C ILE A 76 12.30 3.36 -5.30
N ALA A 77 11.26 4.20 -5.48
CA ALA A 77 10.54 4.31 -6.73
C ALA A 77 11.47 4.73 -7.90
N SER A 78 12.34 5.71 -7.66
CA SER A 78 13.28 6.20 -8.68
C SER A 78 14.38 5.20 -9.01
N HIS A 79 14.87 4.45 -7.99
CA HIS A 79 15.97 3.51 -8.16
C HIS A 79 15.55 2.25 -8.95
N PHE A 80 14.37 1.70 -8.65
CA PHE A 80 13.92 0.44 -9.24
C PHE A 80 12.97 0.60 -10.44
N GLY A 81 12.38 1.78 -10.62
CA GLY A 81 11.37 2.01 -11.67
C GLY A 81 10.27 0.94 -11.61
N ASP A 82 9.96 0.33 -12.76
CA ASP A 82 8.93 -0.70 -12.86
C ASP A 82 9.38 -2.09 -12.36
N GLY A 83 10.67 -2.25 -12.01
CA GLY A 83 11.22 -3.52 -11.51
C GLY A 83 10.72 -3.90 -10.11
N LEU A 84 10.28 -2.91 -9.32
CA LEU A 84 9.78 -3.07 -7.96
C LEU A 84 8.68 -2.05 -7.69
N LEU A 85 7.58 -2.51 -7.12
CA LEU A 85 6.48 -1.63 -6.72
C LEU A 85 6.62 -1.27 -5.23
N VAL A 86 6.74 0.03 -4.96
CA VAL A 86 6.73 0.56 -3.59
C VAL A 86 5.35 1.11 -3.25
N GLY A 87 4.89 0.86 -2.04
CA GLY A 87 3.69 1.43 -1.44
C GLY A 87 3.99 2.16 -0.15
N ALA A 88 2.98 2.83 0.37
CA ALA A 88 3.03 3.48 1.68
C ALA A 88 2.18 2.72 2.69
N GLY A 89 2.72 2.52 3.89
CA GLY A 89 2.05 1.87 5.00
C GLY A 89 1.76 2.79 6.17
N THR A 90 0.87 2.33 7.05
CA THR A 90 0.42 3.09 8.23
C THR A 90 -0.16 4.46 7.86
N VAL A 91 -0.85 4.50 6.70
CA VAL A 91 -1.49 5.71 6.19
C VAL A 91 -2.84 5.90 6.89
N LEU A 92 -3.02 7.06 7.54
CA LEU A 92 -4.20 7.37 8.35
C LEU A 92 -4.98 8.59 7.86
N THR A 93 -4.44 9.33 6.89
CA THR A 93 -5.05 10.58 6.42
C THR A 93 -5.00 10.72 4.91
N GLU A 94 -5.96 11.48 4.33
CA GLU A 94 -5.97 11.83 2.91
C GLU A 94 -4.69 12.60 2.50
N ARG A 95 -4.14 13.41 3.42
CA ARG A 95 -2.87 14.12 3.20
C ARG A 95 -1.72 13.15 2.99
N GLN A 96 -1.60 12.11 3.84
CA GLN A 96 -0.58 11.08 3.69
C GLN A 96 -0.73 10.30 2.37
N VAL A 97 -1.98 10.05 1.92
CA VAL A 97 -2.24 9.46 0.60
C VAL A 97 -1.67 10.33 -0.51
N ALA A 98 -1.91 11.65 -0.48
CA ALA A 98 -1.40 12.57 -1.49
C ALA A 98 0.14 12.63 -1.48
N ILE A 99 0.75 12.73 -0.31
CA ILE A 99 2.21 12.72 -0.14
C ILE A 99 2.82 11.43 -0.71
N ALA A 100 2.22 10.27 -0.39
CA ALA A 100 2.70 8.98 -0.89
C ALA A 100 2.60 8.88 -2.42
N ARG A 101 1.47 9.32 -3.02
CA ARG A 101 1.29 9.40 -4.48
C ARG A 101 2.40 10.23 -5.13
N ASP A 102 2.63 11.43 -4.62
CA ASP A 102 3.61 12.37 -5.19
C ASP A 102 5.05 11.85 -5.05
N ALA A 103 5.31 11.01 -4.05
CA ALA A 103 6.55 10.29 -3.87
C ALA A 103 6.69 9.04 -4.77
N GLY A 104 5.64 8.63 -5.49
CA GLY A 104 5.68 7.51 -6.43
C GLY A 104 5.12 6.18 -5.91
N ALA A 105 4.44 6.18 -4.74
CA ALA A 105 3.76 4.99 -4.24
C ALA A 105 2.71 4.46 -5.23
N LYS A 106 2.58 3.14 -5.30
CA LYS A 106 1.62 2.44 -6.16
C LYS A 106 0.42 1.87 -5.40
N TYR A 107 0.54 1.71 -4.11
CA TYR A 107 -0.53 1.22 -3.22
C TYR A 107 -0.41 1.82 -1.82
N ILE A 108 -1.55 1.85 -1.14
CA ILE A 108 -1.70 2.38 0.22
C ILE A 108 -2.17 1.27 1.14
N ILE A 109 -1.45 1.10 2.26
CA ILE A 109 -1.81 0.15 3.33
C ILE A 109 -2.10 0.93 4.61
N SER A 110 -3.28 0.71 5.17
CA SER A 110 -3.71 1.32 6.43
C SER A 110 -3.85 0.26 7.53
N PRO A 111 -3.70 0.62 8.81
CA PRO A 111 -3.93 -0.31 9.91
C PRO A 111 -5.42 -0.51 10.23
N ASN A 112 -6.29 0.36 9.72
CA ASN A 112 -7.72 0.44 9.98
C ASN A 112 -8.50 0.71 8.68
N THR A 113 -9.81 0.57 8.77
CA THR A 113 -10.73 0.95 7.70
C THR A 113 -11.18 2.40 7.89
N ASP A 114 -10.75 3.28 7.01
CA ASP A 114 -11.19 4.66 6.94
C ASP A 114 -11.68 4.96 5.51
N GLU A 115 -12.95 5.32 5.37
CA GLU A 115 -13.60 5.58 4.10
C GLU A 115 -12.92 6.70 3.30
N LYS A 116 -12.46 7.77 3.98
CA LYS A 116 -11.81 8.92 3.32
C LYS A 116 -10.47 8.52 2.73
N VAL A 117 -9.68 7.74 3.48
CA VAL A 117 -8.39 7.22 3.01
C VAL A 117 -8.59 6.28 1.81
N ILE A 118 -9.59 5.37 1.87
CA ILE A 118 -9.90 4.46 0.77
C ILE A 118 -10.31 5.24 -0.49
N LYS A 119 -11.27 6.17 -0.35
CA LYS A 119 -11.74 6.99 -1.48
C LYS A 119 -10.62 7.83 -2.07
N LYS A 120 -9.82 8.49 -1.22
CA LYS A 120 -8.68 9.29 -1.67
C LYS A 120 -7.64 8.46 -2.41
N THR A 121 -7.37 7.25 -1.96
CA THR A 121 -6.48 6.30 -2.64
C THR A 121 -6.97 5.95 -4.03
N ASN A 122 -8.26 5.65 -4.17
CA ASN A 122 -8.90 5.34 -5.45
C ASN A 122 -8.89 6.54 -6.41
N GLU A 123 -9.20 7.76 -5.91
CA GLU A 123 -9.09 8.99 -6.69
C GLU A 123 -7.69 9.23 -7.24
N CYS A 124 -6.67 8.83 -6.49
CA CYS A 124 -5.27 8.90 -6.91
C CYS A 124 -4.85 7.75 -7.85
N GLY A 125 -5.75 6.83 -8.20
CA GLY A 125 -5.44 5.69 -9.07
C GLY A 125 -4.55 4.62 -8.44
N MET A 126 -4.40 4.64 -7.11
CA MET A 126 -3.59 3.66 -6.37
C MET A 126 -4.44 2.49 -5.86
N VAL A 127 -3.78 1.37 -5.56
CA VAL A 127 -4.42 0.20 -4.94
C VAL A 127 -4.62 0.46 -3.44
N SER A 128 -5.84 0.23 -2.93
CA SER A 128 -6.23 0.43 -1.54
C SER A 128 -6.27 -0.89 -0.77
N ILE A 129 -5.51 -0.95 0.35
CA ILE A 129 -5.38 -2.13 1.23
C ILE A 129 -5.61 -1.70 2.69
N PRO A 130 -6.85 -1.37 3.09
CA PRO A 130 -7.17 -1.02 4.47
C PRO A 130 -7.09 -2.22 5.40
N GLY A 131 -6.79 -1.96 6.67
CA GLY A 131 -6.83 -2.93 7.76
C GLY A 131 -8.26 -3.13 8.27
N ALA A 132 -8.64 -4.38 8.52
CA ALA A 132 -9.88 -4.75 9.16
C ALA A 132 -9.70 -6.06 9.96
N LEU A 133 -10.46 -6.21 11.03
CA LEU A 133 -10.40 -7.40 11.88
C LEU A 133 -11.68 -8.20 11.81
N THR A 134 -12.83 -7.56 11.85
CA THR A 134 -14.16 -8.21 11.94
C THR A 134 -14.83 -8.33 10.57
N PRO A 135 -15.78 -9.27 10.39
CA PRO A 135 -16.55 -9.37 9.15
C PRO A 135 -17.24 -8.06 8.76
N THR A 136 -17.74 -7.29 9.75
CA THR A 136 -18.38 -5.99 9.50
C THR A 136 -17.38 -4.98 8.92
N GLU A 137 -16.18 -4.89 9.48
CA GLU A 137 -15.14 -3.99 8.97
C GLU A 137 -14.66 -4.42 7.57
N ILE A 138 -14.52 -5.72 7.34
CA ILE A 138 -14.14 -6.26 6.02
C ILE A 138 -15.19 -5.89 4.97
N GLN A 139 -16.48 -6.11 5.28
CA GLN A 139 -17.58 -5.76 4.40
C GLN A 139 -17.63 -4.24 4.15
N TYR A 140 -17.41 -3.44 5.20
CA TYR A 140 -17.37 -1.98 5.08
C TYR A 140 -16.20 -1.50 4.22
N ALA A 141 -15.00 -2.04 4.42
CA ALA A 141 -13.84 -1.73 3.58
C ALA A 141 -14.12 -2.01 2.10
N HIS A 142 -14.73 -3.18 1.81
CA HIS A 142 -15.13 -3.54 0.45
C HIS A 142 -16.18 -2.55 -0.12
N ALA A 143 -17.21 -2.21 0.65
CA ALA A 143 -18.24 -1.26 0.26
C ALA A 143 -17.68 0.15 -0.02
N CYS A 144 -16.60 0.56 0.67
CA CYS A 144 -15.89 1.80 0.43
C CYS A 144 -14.99 1.77 -0.82
N GLY A 145 -14.81 0.60 -1.46
CA GLY A 145 -14.01 0.43 -2.68
C GLY A 145 -12.56 -0.02 -2.44
N ALA A 146 -12.28 -0.73 -1.34
CA ALA A 146 -10.98 -1.36 -1.13
C ALA A 146 -10.72 -2.46 -2.19
N ASP A 147 -9.50 -2.54 -2.70
CA ASP A 147 -9.09 -3.57 -3.67
C ASP A 147 -8.70 -4.87 -2.96
N PHE A 148 -8.09 -4.74 -1.79
CA PHE A 148 -7.76 -5.82 -0.86
C PHE A 148 -8.12 -5.40 0.55
N VAL A 149 -8.23 -6.36 1.45
CA VAL A 149 -8.38 -6.09 2.89
C VAL A 149 -7.24 -6.79 3.64
N LYS A 150 -6.50 -6.02 4.42
CA LYS A 150 -5.47 -6.53 5.33
C LYS A 150 -6.16 -7.01 6.61
N LEU A 151 -6.10 -8.30 6.89
CA LEU A 151 -6.53 -8.79 8.21
C LEU A 151 -5.53 -8.31 9.27
N PHE A 152 -5.96 -7.41 10.16
CA PHE A 152 -5.07 -6.76 11.12
C PHE A 152 -5.80 -6.29 12.39
N PRO A 153 -5.21 -6.51 13.59
CA PRO A 153 -4.04 -7.36 13.88
C PRO A 153 -4.35 -8.85 13.80
N ALA A 154 -3.46 -9.67 13.22
CA ALA A 154 -3.73 -11.09 12.98
C ALA A 154 -2.98 -12.04 13.92
N ASP A 155 -2.04 -11.55 14.70
CA ASP A 155 -1.09 -12.35 15.48
C ASP A 155 -1.76 -13.37 16.40
N ASN A 156 -2.89 -13.01 17.02
CA ASN A 156 -3.59 -13.82 18.00
C ASN A 156 -4.78 -14.63 17.44
N LEU A 157 -5.09 -14.49 16.14
CA LEU A 157 -6.30 -15.05 15.56
C LEU A 157 -6.11 -16.47 14.98
N GLY A 158 -4.91 -16.74 14.49
CA GLY A 158 -4.58 -18.02 13.87
C GLY A 158 -5.32 -18.30 12.55
N ILE A 159 -4.94 -19.41 11.91
CA ILE A 159 -5.48 -19.82 10.60
C ILE A 159 -6.99 -20.17 10.69
N GLY A 160 -7.45 -20.63 11.85
CA GLY A 160 -8.86 -20.96 12.07
C GLY A 160 -9.79 -19.76 11.85
N TYR A 161 -9.40 -18.59 12.32
CA TYR A 161 -10.16 -17.35 12.12
C TYR A 161 -10.25 -16.97 10.64
N ILE A 162 -9.11 -17.03 9.93
CA ILE A 162 -9.06 -16.71 8.49
C ILE A 162 -10.03 -17.63 7.72
N LYS A 163 -10.01 -18.94 8.01
CA LYS A 163 -10.93 -19.91 7.38
C LYS A 163 -12.39 -19.59 7.69
N ALA A 164 -12.70 -19.21 8.93
CA ALA A 164 -14.06 -18.87 9.33
C ALA A 164 -14.58 -17.60 8.65
N VAL A 165 -13.74 -16.57 8.50
CA VAL A 165 -14.11 -15.33 7.80
C VAL A 165 -14.30 -15.53 6.29
N LEU A 166 -13.60 -16.49 5.69
CA LEU A 166 -13.68 -16.80 4.26
C LEU A 166 -14.75 -17.86 3.91
N ALA A 167 -15.47 -18.40 4.91
CA ALA A 167 -16.42 -19.49 4.70
C ALA A 167 -17.77 -19.09 4.08
N PRO A 168 -18.34 -17.87 4.32
CA PRO A 168 -19.62 -17.46 3.72
C PRO A 168 -19.52 -17.08 2.25
#